data_0e520a38030269dc563db9d788d61851
#
_entry.id   0e520a38030269dc563db9d788d61851
#
_cell.length_a   1.000
_cell.length_b   1.000
_cell.length_c   1.000
_cell.angle_alpha   90.00
_cell.angle_beta   90.00
_cell.angle_gamma   90.00
#
_symmetry.space_group_name_H-M   'P 1'
#
loop_
_entity.id
_entity.type
_entity.pdbx_description
1 polymer ?
#
loop_
_entity_poly.entity_id
_entity_poly.type
_entity_poly.pdbx_seq_one_letter_code
_entity_poly.pdbx_strand_id
1 'polypeptide(L)'
;MNINITAVDYANPEHTAALIDMLNHYASDPMGGGEALPEVTKSKLIEEMAKRPTVFSFLAWDEHNQAIGLVNCVEGFSTFAAKPLCNIHDIAVRDGYRGQGIAQKLMDAVKDEAHQRGCCKLTLEVLTGNEPACMAYRKYGFKPYQLDPKMGQAEFWEYKL
;
A
#
# COMPACT_ATOMS: atom_id res chain seq x y z
N MET A 1 -6.68 -9.57 20.11
CA MET A 1 -6.47 -8.16 19.68
C MET A 1 -7.54 -7.78 18.68
N ASN A 2 -8.28 -6.75 18.98
CA ASN A 2 -9.28 -6.21 18.06
C ASN A 2 -8.58 -5.23 17.11
N ILE A 3 -8.63 -5.50 15.80
CA ILE A 3 -8.00 -4.65 14.77
C ILE A 3 -9.12 -3.97 13.98
N ASN A 4 -9.12 -2.66 14.00
CA ASN A 4 -10.05 -1.84 13.24
C ASN A 4 -9.37 -1.28 11.98
N ILE A 5 -10.03 -1.41 10.82
CA ILE A 5 -9.54 -0.85 9.55
C ILE A 5 -10.43 0.34 9.18
N THR A 6 -9.80 1.48 8.92
CA THR A 6 -10.51 2.71 8.52
C THR A 6 -9.93 3.30 7.25
N ALA A 7 -10.80 3.80 6.37
CA ALA A 7 -10.38 4.64 5.28
C ALA A 7 -9.80 5.96 5.83
N VAL A 8 -8.71 6.42 5.25
CA VAL A 8 -8.08 7.68 5.68
C VAL A 8 -8.91 8.85 5.17
N ASP A 9 -9.33 9.70 6.11
CA ASP A 9 -9.82 11.04 5.81
C ASP A 9 -8.64 12.01 5.88
N TYR A 10 -8.23 12.54 4.73
CA TYR A 10 -7.10 13.48 4.65
C TYR A 10 -7.37 14.85 5.30
N ALA A 11 -8.61 15.12 5.70
CA ALA A 11 -8.96 16.29 6.51
C ALA A 11 -8.91 16.02 8.02
N ASN A 12 -8.78 14.76 8.44
CA ASN A 12 -8.70 14.37 9.84
C ASN A 12 -7.24 14.39 10.32
N PRO A 13 -6.88 15.26 11.29
CA PRO A 13 -5.49 15.38 11.77
C PRO A 13 -4.93 14.09 12.39
N GLU A 14 -5.75 13.28 13.06
CA GLU A 14 -5.33 12.02 13.65
C GLU A 14 -4.96 11.01 12.57
N HIS A 15 -5.79 10.88 11.53
CA HIS A 15 -5.52 9.99 10.39
C HIS A 15 -4.26 10.41 9.64
N THR A 16 -4.08 11.71 9.39
CA THR A 16 -2.94 12.21 8.61
C THR A 16 -1.62 12.10 9.37
N ALA A 17 -1.63 12.37 10.68
CA ALA A 17 -0.46 12.16 11.53
C ALA A 17 -0.06 10.68 11.57
N ALA A 18 -1.03 9.78 11.72
CA ALA A 18 -0.81 8.34 11.73
C ALA A 18 -0.29 7.83 10.38
N LEU A 19 -0.82 8.34 9.26
CA LEU A 19 -0.34 7.98 7.92
C LEU A 19 1.13 8.37 7.74
N ILE A 20 1.51 9.61 8.08
CA ILE A 20 2.89 10.08 7.97
C ILE A 20 3.82 9.25 8.85
N ASP A 21 3.43 8.97 10.09
CA ASP A 21 4.23 8.16 11.03
C ASP A 21 4.45 6.75 10.50
N MET A 22 3.38 6.08 10.04
CA MET A 22 3.46 4.73 9.47
C MET A 22 4.28 4.68 8.18
N LEU A 23 4.13 5.68 7.30
CA LEU A 23 4.90 5.74 6.06
C LEU A 23 6.38 6.01 6.34
N ASN A 24 6.69 6.87 7.31
CA ASN A 24 8.06 7.13 7.73
C ASN A 24 8.70 5.90 8.38
N HIS A 25 7.95 5.14 9.18
CA HIS A 25 8.38 3.86 9.72
C HIS A 25 8.73 2.88 8.59
N TYR A 26 7.87 2.76 7.57
CA TYR A 26 8.13 1.92 6.40
C TYR A 26 9.34 2.39 5.61
N ALA A 27 9.48 3.69 5.32
CA ALA A 27 10.61 4.24 4.58
C ALA A 27 11.95 3.95 5.28
N SER A 28 11.98 3.94 6.60
CA SER A 28 13.16 3.66 7.42
C SER A 28 13.52 2.16 7.47
N ASP A 29 12.59 1.27 7.11
CA ASP A 29 12.87 -0.17 6.97
C ASP A 29 13.77 -0.41 5.74
N PRO A 30 14.77 -1.32 5.80
CA PRO A 30 15.60 -1.65 4.64
C PRO A 30 14.81 -2.03 3.39
N MET A 31 13.65 -2.65 3.54
CA MET A 31 12.76 -3.00 2.42
C MET A 31 11.94 -1.82 1.89
N GLY A 32 11.89 -0.71 2.62
CA GLY A 32 11.25 0.55 2.23
C GLY A 32 12.22 1.63 1.75
N GLY A 33 13.52 1.34 1.75
CA GLY A 33 14.55 2.27 1.31
C GLY A 33 15.63 2.53 2.36
N GLY A 34 15.38 2.27 3.64
CA GLY A 34 16.34 2.37 4.74
C GLY A 34 16.60 3.79 5.26
N GLU A 35 15.84 4.78 4.79
CA GLU A 35 15.99 6.19 5.17
C GLU A 35 14.64 6.80 5.51
N ALA A 36 14.62 7.67 6.53
CA ALA A 36 13.43 8.42 6.90
C ALA A 36 12.96 9.33 5.74
N LEU A 37 11.67 9.60 5.68
CA LEU A 37 11.13 10.55 4.71
C LEU A 37 11.73 11.94 4.93
N PRO A 38 12.11 12.66 3.85
CA PRO A 38 12.54 14.06 3.94
C PRO A 38 11.46 14.93 4.59
N GLU A 39 11.84 15.93 5.36
CA GLU A 39 10.89 16.84 6.02
C GLU A 39 9.99 17.58 5.01
N VAL A 40 10.55 17.94 3.84
CA VAL A 40 9.77 18.56 2.77
C VAL A 40 8.67 17.61 2.23
N THR A 41 8.94 16.31 2.18
CA THR A 41 7.95 15.30 1.80
C THR A 41 6.86 15.21 2.85
N LYS A 42 7.21 15.06 4.13
CA LYS A 42 6.26 14.98 5.23
C LYS A 42 5.32 16.20 5.27
N SER A 43 5.85 17.40 5.02
CA SER A 43 5.07 18.64 5.07
C SER A 43 4.09 18.81 3.93
N LYS A 44 4.32 18.18 2.77
CA LYS A 44 3.49 18.34 1.55
C LYS A 44 2.60 17.13 1.24
N LEU A 45 2.93 15.95 1.77
CA LEU A 45 2.35 14.68 1.36
C LEU A 45 0.83 14.68 1.43
N ILE A 46 0.26 15.08 2.57
CA ILE A 46 -1.18 15.02 2.80
C ILE A 46 -1.94 15.96 1.85
N GLU A 47 -1.45 17.19 1.70
CA GLU A 47 -2.05 18.14 0.76
C GLU A 47 -2.05 17.60 -0.67
N GLU A 48 -0.94 16.99 -1.09
CA GLU A 48 -0.83 16.42 -2.43
C GLU A 48 -1.69 15.17 -2.62
N MET A 49 -1.82 14.33 -1.60
CA MET A 49 -2.73 13.18 -1.64
C MET A 49 -4.19 13.63 -1.70
N ALA A 50 -4.58 14.62 -0.90
CA ALA A 50 -5.95 15.13 -0.84
C ALA A 50 -6.44 15.73 -2.17
N LYS A 51 -5.53 16.24 -3.01
CA LYS A 51 -5.85 16.78 -4.34
C LYS A 51 -6.15 15.70 -5.39
N ARG A 52 -5.86 14.43 -5.09
CA ARG A 52 -5.90 13.33 -6.06
C ARG A 52 -6.96 12.30 -5.68
N PRO A 53 -8.16 12.33 -6.29
CA PRO A 53 -9.22 11.37 -5.98
C PRO A 53 -8.86 9.92 -6.35
N THR A 54 -7.81 9.75 -7.15
CA THR A 54 -7.25 8.43 -7.51
C THR A 54 -6.31 7.86 -6.44
N VAL A 55 -5.93 8.65 -5.44
CA VAL A 55 -5.10 8.22 -4.30
C VAL A 55 -6.00 8.00 -3.09
N PHE A 56 -5.86 6.86 -2.45
CA PHE A 56 -6.62 6.53 -1.24
C PHE A 56 -5.79 5.62 -0.32
N SER A 57 -6.14 5.63 0.95
CA SER A 57 -5.39 4.91 1.98
C SER A 57 -6.29 4.29 3.02
N PHE A 58 -5.81 3.21 3.65
CA PHE A 58 -6.43 2.65 4.86
C PHE A 58 -5.40 2.54 5.97
N LEU A 59 -5.86 2.74 7.20
CA LEU A 59 -5.10 2.52 8.42
C LEU A 59 -5.68 1.35 9.20
N ALA A 60 -4.80 0.57 9.81
CA ALA A 60 -5.15 -0.43 10.80
C ALA A 60 -4.82 0.11 12.19
N TRP A 61 -5.78 0.00 13.10
CA TRP A 61 -5.67 0.47 14.48
C TRP A 61 -5.82 -0.69 15.45
N ASP A 62 -5.06 -0.66 16.52
CA ASP A 62 -5.23 -1.59 17.63
C ASP A 62 -6.34 -1.13 18.60
N GLU A 63 -6.55 -1.88 19.67
CA GLU A 63 -7.54 -1.60 20.71
C GLU A 63 -7.22 -0.34 21.55
N HIS A 64 -6.02 0.21 21.43
CA HIS A 64 -5.57 1.43 22.10
C HIS A 64 -5.56 2.65 21.17
N ASN A 65 -6.17 2.54 19.99
CA ASN A 65 -6.14 3.55 18.93
C ASN A 65 -4.71 3.91 18.45
N GLN A 66 -3.79 2.97 18.51
CA GLN A 66 -2.48 3.12 17.89
C GLN A 66 -2.54 2.63 16.43
N ALA A 67 -2.02 3.41 15.51
CA ALA A 67 -1.87 2.98 14.12
C ALA A 67 -0.76 1.90 14.03
N ILE A 68 -1.14 0.72 13.56
CA ILE A 68 -0.28 -0.47 13.49
C ILE A 68 -0.10 -0.99 12.06
N GLY A 69 -0.81 -0.41 11.10
CA GLY A 69 -0.69 -0.76 9.69
C GLY A 69 -1.18 0.36 8.79
N LEU A 70 -0.62 0.41 7.59
CA LEU A 70 -0.96 1.38 6.54
C LEU A 70 -0.96 0.68 5.19
N VAL A 71 -1.88 1.08 4.32
CA VAL A 71 -1.80 0.83 2.88
C VAL A 71 -2.13 2.11 2.12
N ASN A 72 -1.28 2.48 1.17
CA ASN A 72 -1.50 3.54 0.20
C ASN A 72 -1.75 2.92 -1.17
N CYS A 73 -2.79 3.38 -1.85
CA CYS A 73 -3.18 2.90 -3.16
C CYS A 73 -3.30 4.02 -4.17
N VAL A 74 -3.04 3.69 -5.42
CA VAL A 74 -3.23 4.58 -6.55
C VAL A 74 -4.11 3.89 -7.59
N GLU A 75 -5.22 4.51 -7.96
CA GLU A 75 -6.04 4.06 -9.07
C GLU A 75 -5.37 4.41 -10.38
N GLY A 76 -5.06 3.42 -11.17
CA GLY A 76 -4.57 3.52 -12.52
C GLY A 76 -5.63 3.07 -13.52
N PHE A 77 -5.23 2.90 -14.77
CA PHE A 77 -6.12 2.49 -15.85
C PHE A 77 -5.51 1.37 -16.68
N SER A 78 -6.28 0.30 -16.90
CA SER A 78 -5.91 -0.79 -17.80
C SER A 78 -6.49 -0.51 -19.19
N THR A 79 -5.61 -0.22 -20.12
CA THR A 79 -6.01 -0.03 -21.53
C THR A 79 -6.52 -1.32 -22.17
N PHE A 80 -6.02 -2.47 -21.73
CA PHE A 80 -6.43 -3.78 -22.25
C PHE A 80 -7.82 -4.20 -21.77
N ALA A 81 -8.20 -3.82 -20.54
CA ALA A 81 -9.52 -4.09 -19.98
C ALA A 81 -10.50 -2.92 -20.16
N ALA A 82 -10.03 -1.73 -20.55
CA ALA A 82 -10.79 -0.49 -20.58
C ALA A 82 -11.47 -0.19 -19.22
N LYS A 83 -10.77 -0.46 -18.13
CA LYS A 83 -11.24 -0.33 -16.75
C LYS A 83 -10.13 0.22 -15.86
N PRO A 84 -10.49 0.87 -14.72
CA PRO A 84 -9.50 1.20 -13.70
C PRO A 84 -8.86 -0.08 -13.14
N LEU A 85 -7.68 0.07 -12.59
CA LEU A 85 -7.00 -0.91 -11.76
C LEU A 85 -6.54 -0.22 -10.47
N CYS A 86 -6.34 -0.98 -9.41
CA CYS A 86 -5.82 -0.45 -8.15
C CYS A 86 -4.40 -0.97 -7.93
N ASN A 87 -3.43 -0.04 -7.84
CA ASN A 87 -2.07 -0.36 -7.44
C ASN A 87 -1.90 -0.16 -5.94
N ILE A 88 -1.50 -1.20 -5.23
CA ILE A 88 -1.04 -1.09 -3.85
C ILE A 88 0.39 -0.56 -3.90
N HIS A 89 0.55 0.72 -3.57
CA HIS A 89 1.82 1.43 -3.71
C HIS A 89 2.73 1.24 -2.51
N ASP A 90 2.15 1.33 -1.30
CA ASP A 90 2.84 1.03 -0.05
C ASP A 90 1.92 0.17 0.82
N ILE A 91 2.47 -0.82 1.48
CA ILE A 91 1.80 -1.57 2.55
C ILE A 91 2.79 -1.91 3.64
N ALA A 92 2.47 -1.54 4.85
CA ALA A 92 3.33 -1.73 6.00
C ALA A 92 2.56 -2.15 7.24
N VAL A 93 3.19 -2.96 8.07
CA VAL A 93 2.73 -3.34 9.40
C VAL A 93 3.86 -3.04 10.38
N ARG A 94 3.53 -2.37 11.47
CA ARG A 94 4.49 -1.99 12.52
C ARG A 94 5.18 -3.22 13.11
N ASP A 95 6.45 -3.06 13.47
CA ASP A 95 7.20 -4.11 14.17
C ASP A 95 6.46 -4.55 15.44
N GLY A 96 6.53 -5.85 15.74
CA GLY A 96 5.79 -6.47 16.84
C GLY A 96 4.33 -6.83 16.53
N TYR A 97 3.76 -6.33 15.44
CA TYR A 97 2.40 -6.64 14.98
C TYR A 97 2.37 -7.50 13.72
N ARG A 98 3.54 -7.80 13.14
CA ARG A 98 3.64 -8.66 11.94
C ARG A 98 3.19 -10.10 12.25
N GLY A 99 2.73 -10.82 11.23
CA GLY A 99 2.26 -12.21 11.36
C GLY A 99 0.86 -12.39 11.97
N GLN A 100 0.15 -11.30 12.27
CA GLN A 100 -1.17 -11.31 12.91
C GLN A 100 -2.34 -11.05 11.94
N GLY A 101 -2.09 -11.16 10.64
CA GLY A 101 -3.13 -10.99 9.61
C GLY A 101 -3.49 -9.54 9.28
N ILE A 102 -2.76 -8.55 9.79
CA ILE A 102 -3.06 -7.12 9.58
C ILE A 102 -2.96 -6.74 8.10
N ALA A 103 -1.88 -7.16 7.43
CA ALA A 103 -1.72 -6.91 5.99
C ALA A 103 -2.86 -7.51 5.17
N GLN A 104 -3.34 -8.70 5.54
CA GLN A 104 -4.50 -9.31 4.89
C GLN A 104 -5.76 -8.47 5.06
N LYS A 105 -6.05 -7.99 6.28
CA LYS A 105 -7.20 -7.13 6.54
C LYS A 105 -7.13 -5.81 5.75
N LEU A 106 -5.93 -5.21 5.63
CA LEU A 106 -5.71 -4.03 4.80
C LEU A 106 -5.97 -4.35 3.32
N MET A 107 -5.46 -5.47 2.81
CA MET A 107 -5.72 -5.89 1.42
C MET A 107 -7.20 -6.21 1.17
N ASP A 108 -7.93 -6.75 2.15
CA ASP A 108 -9.37 -6.96 2.04
C ASP A 108 -10.12 -5.63 1.89
N ALA A 109 -9.77 -4.61 2.70
CA ALA A 109 -10.35 -3.27 2.57
C ALA A 109 -10.04 -2.64 1.20
N VAL A 110 -8.80 -2.78 0.72
CA VAL A 110 -8.41 -2.31 -0.63
C VAL A 110 -9.21 -3.03 -1.72
N LYS A 111 -9.40 -4.34 -1.59
CA LYS A 111 -10.17 -5.14 -2.55
C LYS A 111 -11.62 -4.66 -2.62
N ASP A 112 -12.23 -4.40 -1.48
CA ASP A 112 -13.62 -3.91 -1.42
C ASP A 112 -13.74 -2.50 -2.05
N GLU A 113 -12.82 -1.59 -1.76
CA GLU A 113 -12.76 -0.27 -2.40
C GLU A 113 -12.52 -0.37 -3.90
N ALA A 114 -11.61 -1.24 -4.33
CA ALA A 114 -11.33 -1.49 -5.75
C ALA A 114 -12.57 -2.00 -6.50
N HIS A 115 -13.37 -2.88 -5.88
CA HIS A 115 -14.65 -3.32 -6.44
C HIS A 115 -15.63 -2.16 -6.58
N GLN A 116 -15.75 -1.30 -5.57
CA GLN A 116 -16.62 -0.11 -5.62
C GLN A 116 -16.20 0.86 -6.73
N ARG A 117 -14.89 1.00 -6.98
CA ARG A 117 -14.34 1.82 -8.09
C ARG A 117 -14.45 1.16 -9.47
N GLY A 118 -14.90 -0.07 -9.56
CA GLY A 118 -14.99 -0.82 -10.81
C GLY A 118 -13.65 -1.30 -11.34
N CYS A 119 -12.63 -1.42 -10.49
CA CYS A 119 -11.30 -1.89 -10.88
C CYS A 119 -11.33 -3.33 -11.37
N CYS A 120 -10.55 -3.62 -12.41
CA CYS A 120 -10.45 -4.96 -12.98
C CYS A 120 -9.43 -5.86 -12.26
N LYS A 121 -8.48 -5.28 -11.53
CA LYS A 121 -7.43 -6.01 -10.79
C LYS A 121 -6.76 -5.15 -9.73
N LEU A 122 -6.09 -5.81 -8.79
CA LEU A 122 -5.08 -5.21 -7.90
C LEU A 122 -3.70 -5.53 -8.45
N THR A 123 -2.78 -4.59 -8.33
CA THR A 123 -1.36 -4.77 -8.65
C THR A 123 -0.50 -4.30 -7.48
N LEU A 124 0.72 -4.78 -7.39
CA LEU A 124 1.73 -4.31 -6.46
C LEU A 124 3.13 -4.61 -7.00
N GLU A 125 4.12 -3.87 -6.53
CA GLU A 125 5.53 -4.16 -6.71
C GLU A 125 6.09 -4.72 -5.40
N VAL A 126 7.01 -5.68 -5.49
CA VAL A 126 7.67 -6.28 -4.34
C VAL A 126 9.12 -6.62 -4.68
N LEU A 127 10.02 -6.33 -3.75
CA LEU A 127 11.40 -6.80 -3.85
C LEU A 127 11.44 -8.32 -3.64
N THR A 128 12.07 -9.04 -4.55
CA THR A 128 12.14 -10.52 -4.48
C THR A 128 12.88 -11.00 -3.24
N GLY A 129 13.77 -10.20 -2.66
CA GLY A 129 14.44 -10.46 -1.39
C GLY A 129 13.56 -10.28 -0.15
N ASN A 130 12.38 -9.69 -0.29
CA ASN A 130 11.40 -9.58 0.78
C ASN A 130 10.52 -10.84 0.82
N GLU A 131 11.12 -11.96 1.24
CA GLU A 131 10.44 -13.26 1.26
C GLU A 131 9.15 -13.26 2.08
N PRO A 132 9.08 -12.65 3.30
CA PRO A 132 7.84 -12.61 4.06
C PRO A 132 6.69 -11.94 3.31
N ALA A 133 6.96 -10.81 2.64
CA ALA A 133 5.97 -10.11 1.83
C ALA A 133 5.55 -10.95 0.62
N CYS A 134 6.51 -11.54 -0.10
CA CYS A 134 6.23 -12.41 -1.23
C CYS A 134 5.34 -13.60 -0.85
N MET A 135 5.60 -14.22 0.30
CA MET A 135 4.76 -15.31 0.82
C MET A 135 3.35 -14.83 1.18
N ALA A 136 3.22 -13.68 1.84
CA ALA A 136 1.93 -13.10 2.20
C ALA A 136 1.07 -12.80 0.95
N TYR A 137 1.68 -12.20 -0.08
CA TYR A 137 0.99 -11.89 -1.33
C TYR A 137 0.56 -13.14 -2.11
N ARG A 138 1.44 -14.15 -2.20
CA ARG A 138 1.07 -15.44 -2.83
C ARG A 138 -0.07 -16.13 -2.08
N LYS A 139 -0.03 -16.13 -0.75
CA LYS A 139 -1.11 -16.67 0.08
C LYS A 139 -2.43 -15.94 -0.13
N TYR A 140 -2.39 -14.63 -0.36
CA TYR A 140 -3.57 -13.82 -0.66
C TYR A 140 -4.15 -14.11 -2.06
N GLY A 141 -3.32 -14.57 -2.99
CA GLY A 141 -3.71 -14.90 -4.35
C GLY A 141 -3.02 -14.10 -5.46
N PHE A 142 -2.07 -13.21 -5.09
CA PHE A 142 -1.24 -12.53 -6.08
C PHE A 142 -0.28 -13.50 -6.76
N LYS A 143 -0.01 -13.22 -8.02
CA LYS A 143 1.00 -13.94 -8.83
C LYS A 143 1.90 -12.94 -9.51
N PRO A 144 3.20 -13.23 -9.69
CA PRO A 144 4.06 -12.42 -10.53
C PRO A 144 3.45 -12.27 -11.93
N TYR A 145 3.50 -11.04 -12.46
CA TYR A 145 3.04 -10.82 -13.84
C TYR A 145 3.98 -11.53 -14.81
N GLN A 146 3.43 -12.40 -15.63
CA GLN A 146 4.18 -13.18 -16.58
C GLN A 146 3.32 -13.46 -17.82
N LEU A 147 3.90 -13.27 -18.99
CA LEU A 147 3.38 -13.74 -20.27
C LEU A 147 3.98 -15.12 -20.60
N ASP A 148 4.24 -15.42 -21.87
CA ASP A 148 4.99 -16.61 -22.26
C ASP A 148 6.37 -16.57 -21.57
N PRO A 149 6.79 -17.64 -20.84
CA PRO A 149 8.09 -17.69 -20.17
C PRO A 149 9.29 -17.41 -21.10
N LYS A 150 9.14 -17.69 -22.39
CA LYS A 150 10.18 -17.38 -23.40
C LYS A 150 10.40 -15.88 -23.61
N MET A 151 9.43 -15.05 -23.23
CA MET A 151 9.54 -13.59 -23.34
C MET A 151 10.22 -12.95 -22.13
N GLY A 152 10.58 -13.73 -21.10
CA GLY A 152 11.22 -13.27 -19.88
C GLY A 152 10.23 -12.80 -18.82
N GLN A 153 10.77 -12.15 -17.79
CA GLN A 153 10.02 -11.60 -16.66
C GLN A 153 9.81 -10.10 -16.82
N ALA A 154 8.69 -9.59 -16.29
CA ALA A 154 8.48 -8.16 -16.19
C ALA A 154 9.42 -7.58 -15.11
N GLU A 155 10.06 -6.48 -15.43
CA GLU A 155 10.92 -5.74 -14.51
C GLU A 155 10.33 -4.34 -14.28
N PHE A 156 10.58 -3.77 -13.10
CA PHE A 156 10.23 -2.40 -12.76
C PHE A 156 11.47 -1.51 -12.91
N TRP A 157 11.36 -0.50 -13.75
CA TRP A 157 12.47 0.41 -14.06
C TRP A 157 12.09 1.84 -13.70
N GLU A 158 13.05 2.63 -13.25
CA GLU A 158 12.86 4.05 -12.94
C GLU A 158 13.85 4.95 -13.71
N TYR A 159 13.38 6.14 -14.00
CA TYR A 159 14.21 7.24 -14.49
C TYR A 159 13.84 8.51 -13.71
N LYS A 160 14.81 9.08 -12.98
CA LYS A 160 14.57 10.27 -12.14
C LYS A 160 14.56 11.53 -12.99
N LEU A 161 13.62 12.43 -12.73
CA LEU A 161 13.47 13.74 -13.37
C LEU A 161 14.20 14.84 -12.60
#